data_f5dab8b1fe58175b2395cd976d761976
#
_entry.id   f5dab8b1fe58175b2395cd976d761976
#
_cell.length_a   1.000
_cell.length_b   1.000
_cell.length_c   1.000
_cell.angle_alpha   90.00
_cell.angle_beta   90.00
_cell.angle_gamma   90.00
#
_symmetry.space_group_name_H-M   'P 1'
#
loop_
_entity.id
_entity.type
_entity.pdbx_description
1 polymer ?
#
loop_
_entity_poly.entity_id
_entity_poly.type
_entity_poly.pdbx_seq_one_letter_code
_entity_poly.pdbx_strand_id
1 'polypeptide(L)'
;YMVPSGILPEVLWQAVKFKRRLNVINLKFGKLQFHFTITSKMQQLLHEFDMNFGGSLGAGGIIPEKDHKVYLLSSIMEEAIASSQMEGASTTRKVAKEMLRKQAKPINKSQQMIVNNYATIQYLVAHKDERFSLEALLNIHRLIAKETLNDSSDEGALRKDDKICVMNDITGEI
;
A
#
# COMPACT_ATOMS: atom_id res chain seq x y z
N TYR A 1 -19.23 10.11 11.89
CA TYR A 1 -20.50 10.12 11.15
C TYR A 1 -21.52 10.82 12.03
N MET A 2 -22.10 11.95 11.55
CA MET A 2 -23.23 12.56 12.22
C MET A 2 -24.49 11.75 11.87
N VAL A 3 -25.09 11.16 12.87
CA VAL A 3 -26.38 10.45 12.73
C VAL A 3 -27.48 11.51 12.72
N PRO A 4 -28.42 11.47 11.73
CA PRO A 4 -29.56 12.41 11.72
C PRO A 4 -30.39 12.29 13.00
N SER A 5 -30.90 13.43 13.47
CA SER A 5 -31.76 13.45 14.65
C SER A 5 -32.99 12.55 14.46
N GLY A 6 -33.32 11.77 15.47
CA GLY A 6 -34.47 10.83 15.46
C GLY A 6 -34.19 9.45 14.87
N ILE A 7 -32.96 9.16 14.42
CA ILE A 7 -32.56 7.82 13.95
C ILE A 7 -31.57 7.20 14.95
N LEU A 8 -31.84 5.98 15.35
CA LEU A 8 -30.87 5.22 16.16
C LEU A 8 -29.64 4.85 15.30
N PRO A 9 -28.40 5.03 15.80
CA PRO A 9 -27.16 4.70 15.07
C PRO A 9 -27.16 3.28 14.51
N GLU A 10 -27.66 2.31 15.26
CA GLU A 10 -27.73 0.90 14.87
C GLU A 10 -28.64 0.68 13.68
N VAL A 11 -29.80 1.35 13.66
CA VAL A 11 -30.78 1.27 12.56
C VAL A 11 -30.17 1.87 11.28
N LEU A 12 -29.53 3.05 11.41
CA LEU A 12 -28.83 3.65 10.28
C LEU A 12 -27.73 2.73 9.75
N TRP A 13 -26.95 2.14 10.64
CA TRP A 13 -25.87 1.23 10.26
C TRP A 13 -26.38 -0.04 9.56
N GLN A 14 -27.49 -0.62 10.02
CA GLN A 14 -28.12 -1.76 9.34
C GLN A 14 -28.62 -1.38 7.93
N ALA A 15 -29.22 -0.20 7.78
CA ALA A 15 -29.66 0.30 6.47
C ALA A 15 -28.46 0.50 5.51
N VAL A 16 -27.36 1.06 6.01
CA VAL A 16 -26.11 1.23 5.23
C VAL A 16 -25.53 -0.13 4.82
N LYS A 17 -25.46 -1.10 5.74
CA LYS A 17 -25.00 -2.45 5.43
C LYS A 17 -25.88 -3.12 4.36
N PHE A 18 -27.19 -3.00 4.49
CA PHE A 18 -28.14 -3.55 3.51
C PHE A 18 -27.91 -2.94 2.13
N LYS A 19 -27.84 -1.61 2.03
CA LYS A 19 -27.55 -0.91 0.77
C LYS A 19 -26.23 -1.37 0.13
N ARG A 20 -25.19 -1.57 0.93
CA ARG A 20 -23.88 -2.06 0.45
C ARG A 20 -23.97 -3.48 -0.11
N ARG A 21 -24.76 -4.36 0.53
CA ARG A 21 -24.96 -5.75 0.08
C ARG A 21 -25.66 -5.86 -1.28
N LEU A 22 -26.45 -4.88 -1.68
CA LEU A 22 -27.14 -4.88 -2.98
C LEU A 22 -26.19 -4.66 -4.16
N ASN A 23 -25.02 -4.05 -3.94
CA ASN A 23 -24.06 -3.69 -4.99
C ASN A 23 -22.65 -4.20 -4.66
N VAL A 24 -22.57 -5.46 -4.26
CA VAL A 24 -21.31 -6.10 -3.89
C VAL A 24 -20.56 -6.55 -5.13
N ILE A 25 -19.29 -6.17 -5.21
CA ILE A 25 -18.33 -6.72 -6.16
C ILE A 25 -17.51 -7.78 -5.44
N ASN A 26 -17.48 -8.98 -5.99
CA ASN A 26 -16.73 -10.09 -5.44
C ASN A 26 -15.33 -10.13 -6.07
N LEU A 27 -14.31 -10.17 -5.25
CA LEU A 27 -12.93 -10.37 -5.66
C LEU A 27 -12.41 -11.67 -5.05
N LYS A 28 -11.98 -12.58 -5.92
CA LYS A 28 -11.36 -13.85 -5.49
C LYS A 28 -9.86 -13.76 -5.68
N PHE A 29 -9.12 -14.09 -4.63
CA PHE A 29 -7.67 -14.05 -4.62
C PHE A 29 -7.13 -15.37 -4.04
N GLY A 30 -6.72 -16.27 -4.89
CA GLY A 30 -6.41 -17.64 -4.49
C GLY A 30 -7.65 -18.34 -3.91
N LYS A 31 -7.55 -18.80 -2.66
CA LYS A 31 -8.68 -19.36 -1.88
C LYS A 31 -9.44 -18.30 -1.08
N LEU A 32 -8.92 -17.08 -1.01
CA LEU A 32 -9.52 -15.99 -0.26
C LEU A 32 -10.61 -15.31 -1.10
N GLN A 33 -11.68 -14.90 -0.43
CA GLN A 33 -12.79 -14.19 -1.06
C GLN A 33 -12.99 -12.86 -0.34
N PHE A 34 -12.97 -11.78 -1.11
CA PHE A 34 -13.19 -10.41 -0.64
C PHE A 34 -14.44 -9.84 -1.26
N HIS A 35 -15.04 -8.89 -0.56
CA HIS A 35 -16.22 -8.17 -1.02
C HIS A 35 -16.01 -6.67 -0.85
N PHE A 36 -16.34 -5.90 -1.85
CA PHE A 36 -16.35 -4.45 -1.75
C PHE A 36 -17.52 -3.83 -2.51
N THR A 37 -17.81 -2.58 -2.22
CA THR A 37 -18.88 -1.82 -2.88
C THR A 37 -18.30 -0.48 -3.30
N ILE A 38 -18.50 -0.11 -4.56
CA ILE A 38 -18.15 1.22 -5.07
C ILE A 38 -19.24 2.19 -4.63
N THR A 39 -18.86 3.17 -3.81
CA THR A 39 -19.76 4.24 -3.38
C THR A 39 -19.75 5.39 -4.39
N SER A 40 -20.82 6.22 -4.39
CA SER A 40 -20.87 7.42 -5.24
C SER A 40 -19.68 8.36 -4.99
N LYS A 41 -19.21 8.44 -3.73
CA LYS A 41 -18.02 9.24 -3.40
C LYS A 41 -16.74 8.66 -3.99
N MET A 42 -16.60 7.33 -4.00
CA MET A 42 -15.46 6.68 -4.67
C MET A 42 -15.49 6.92 -6.17
N GLN A 43 -16.66 6.81 -6.82
CA GLN A 43 -16.78 7.12 -8.24
C GLN A 43 -16.43 8.57 -8.57
N GLN A 44 -16.89 9.51 -7.74
CA GLN A 44 -16.54 10.92 -7.90
C GLN A 44 -15.02 11.13 -7.80
N LEU A 45 -14.37 10.56 -6.78
CA LEU A 45 -12.91 10.66 -6.60
C LEU A 45 -12.15 10.00 -7.76
N LEU A 46 -12.57 8.83 -8.23
CA LEU A 46 -11.97 8.18 -9.39
C LEU A 46 -12.08 9.07 -10.63
N HIS A 47 -13.23 9.68 -10.86
CA HIS A 47 -13.42 10.61 -11.97
C HIS A 47 -12.53 11.86 -11.84
N GLU A 48 -12.40 12.43 -10.62
CA GLU A 48 -11.47 13.53 -10.36
C GLU A 48 -10.02 13.13 -10.62
N PHE A 49 -9.63 11.90 -10.26
CA PHE A 49 -8.31 11.35 -10.58
C PHE A 49 -8.11 11.20 -12.08
N ASP A 50 -9.07 10.62 -12.80
CA ASP A 50 -8.99 10.43 -14.25
C ASP A 50 -8.86 11.78 -14.97
N MET A 51 -9.62 12.79 -14.56
CA MET A 51 -9.58 14.13 -15.15
C MET A 51 -8.29 14.89 -14.85
N ASN A 52 -7.72 14.72 -13.66
CA ASN A 52 -6.55 15.48 -13.22
C ASN A 52 -5.21 14.79 -13.50
N PHE A 53 -5.19 13.44 -13.54
CA PHE A 53 -3.96 12.65 -13.69
C PHE A 53 -3.90 11.87 -15.01
N GLY A 54 -5.04 11.49 -15.59
CA GLY A 54 -5.09 10.67 -16.81
C GLY A 54 -4.66 11.37 -18.09
N GLY A 55 -4.66 12.70 -18.12
CA GLY A 55 -4.36 13.48 -19.33
C GLY A 55 -2.95 14.10 -19.42
N SER A 56 -2.24 14.22 -18.30
CA SER A 56 -1.00 15.00 -18.27
C SER A 56 0.29 14.19 -18.46
N LEU A 57 0.24 12.88 -18.31
CA LEU A 57 1.41 12.02 -18.53
C LEU A 57 1.69 11.70 -20.01
N GLY A 58 0.70 11.89 -20.89
CA GLY A 58 0.81 11.63 -22.33
C GLY A 58 1.04 12.88 -23.20
N ALA A 59 0.85 14.08 -22.68
CA ALA A 59 1.04 15.32 -23.42
C ALA A 59 2.49 15.83 -23.26
N GLY A 60 3.41 15.33 -24.04
CA GLY A 60 4.72 15.90 -24.37
C GLY A 60 5.47 16.54 -23.20
N GLY A 61 6.06 15.72 -22.43
CA GLY A 61 6.97 15.84 -21.32
C GLY A 61 7.59 17.18 -20.97
N ILE A 62 7.23 17.66 -19.78
CA ILE A 62 8.04 18.60 -18.99
C ILE A 62 9.45 18.02 -18.73
N ILE A 63 9.60 16.68 -18.75
CA ILE A 63 10.86 15.97 -18.57
C ILE A 63 11.31 15.41 -19.91
N PRO A 64 12.51 15.78 -20.41
CA PRO A 64 13.07 15.18 -21.62
C PRO A 64 13.15 13.65 -21.50
N GLU A 65 12.84 12.94 -22.57
CA GLU A 65 12.78 11.47 -22.60
C GLU A 65 14.07 10.80 -22.10
N LYS A 66 15.23 11.40 -22.41
CA LYS A 66 16.54 10.97 -21.93
C LYS A 66 16.70 11.00 -20.40
N ASP A 67 15.94 11.86 -19.73
CA ASP A 67 16.04 12.08 -18.28
C ASP A 67 14.95 11.30 -17.49
N HIS A 68 13.96 10.71 -18.18
CA HIS A 68 12.86 9.96 -17.55
C HIS A 68 13.36 8.87 -16.61
N LYS A 69 14.38 8.10 -17.01
CA LYS A 69 14.94 7.01 -16.22
C LYS A 69 15.59 7.52 -14.93
N VAL A 70 16.34 8.61 -15.00
CA VAL A 70 17.00 9.22 -13.84
C VAL A 70 15.96 9.80 -12.88
N TYR A 71 14.94 10.45 -13.43
CA TYR A 71 13.84 11.01 -12.66
C TYR A 71 13.04 9.91 -11.94
N LEU A 72 12.68 8.84 -12.66
CA LEU A 72 11.97 7.69 -12.09
C LEU A 72 12.77 7.05 -10.95
N LEU A 73 14.06 6.79 -11.15
CA LEU A 73 14.91 6.22 -10.10
C LEU A 73 15.01 7.14 -8.88
N SER A 74 15.13 8.46 -9.10
CA SER A 74 15.13 9.42 -7.99
C SER A 74 13.81 9.43 -7.24
N SER A 75 12.68 9.39 -7.94
CA SER A 75 11.34 9.34 -7.34
C SER A 75 11.12 8.06 -6.53
N ILE A 76 11.54 6.91 -7.04
CA ILE A 76 11.47 5.63 -6.33
C ILE A 76 12.32 5.66 -5.05
N MET A 77 13.52 6.25 -5.09
CA MET A 77 14.34 6.40 -3.88
C MET A 77 13.67 7.29 -2.84
N GLU A 78 13.10 8.43 -3.26
CA GLU A 78 12.41 9.35 -2.35
C GLU A 78 11.17 8.70 -1.73
N GLU A 79 10.38 7.98 -2.52
CA GLU A 79 9.21 7.24 -2.05
C GLU A 79 9.60 6.17 -1.03
N ALA A 80 10.60 5.35 -1.33
CA ALA A 80 11.07 4.32 -0.43
C ALA A 80 11.56 4.90 0.91
N ILE A 81 12.23 6.04 0.89
CA ILE A 81 12.71 6.71 2.09
C ILE A 81 11.55 7.28 2.90
N ALA A 82 10.66 8.06 2.24
CA ALA A 82 9.55 8.72 2.91
C ALA A 82 8.56 7.71 3.51
N SER A 83 8.16 6.71 2.75
CA SER A 83 7.28 5.64 3.20
C SER A 83 7.85 4.87 4.38
N SER A 84 9.14 4.49 4.32
CA SER A 84 9.79 3.80 5.46
C SER A 84 9.90 4.68 6.70
N GLN A 85 10.10 5.99 6.54
CA GLN A 85 10.11 6.93 7.67
C GLN A 85 8.73 7.08 8.31
N MET A 86 7.67 7.08 7.53
CA MET A 86 6.28 7.06 8.03
C MET A 86 5.99 5.79 8.85
N GLU A 87 6.60 4.67 8.48
CA GLU A 87 6.52 3.37 9.19
C GLU A 87 7.54 3.26 10.34
N GLY A 88 8.21 4.36 10.73
CA GLY A 88 9.07 4.43 11.91
C GLY A 88 10.56 4.22 11.67
N ALA A 89 11.03 4.19 10.43
CA ALA A 89 12.47 4.17 10.16
C ALA A 89 13.13 5.51 10.56
N SER A 90 14.10 5.46 11.43
CA SER A 90 14.75 6.65 12.03
C SER A 90 15.96 7.17 11.24
N THR A 91 16.30 6.58 10.10
CA THR A 91 17.43 7.00 9.25
C THR A 91 17.13 8.34 8.58
N THR A 92 18.09 9.29 8.63
CA THR A 92 17.91 10.57 7.96
C THR A 92 17.85 10.41 6.44
N ARG A 93 17.08 11.27 5.76
CA ARG A 93 16.93 11.26 4.28
C ARG A 93 18.26 11.30 3.55
N LYS A 94 19.22 12.12 4.03
CA LYS A 94 20.56 12.25 3.44
C LYS A 94 21.32 10.92 3.48
N VAL A 95 21.38 10.29 4.66
CA VAL A 95 22.06 9.00 4.85
C VAL A 95 21.39 7.89 4.04
N ALA A 96 20.07 7.82 4.05
CA ALA A 96 19.30 6.84 3.28
C ALA A 96 19.55 6.97 1.78
N LYS A 97 19.51 8.20 1.24
CA LYS A 97 19.74 8.46 -0.19
C LYS A 97 21.16 8.08 -0.62
N GLU A 98 22.14 8.39 0.21
CA GLU A 98 23.54 8.01 -0.03
C GLU A 98 23.74 6.49 0.00
N MET A 99 23.11 5.82 0.97
CA MET A 99 23.13 4.36 1.10
C MET A 99 22.53 3.67 -0.14
N LEU A 100 21.36 4.11 -0.60
CA LEU A 100 20.72 3.55 -1.80
C LEU A 100 21.55 3.79 -3.07
N ARG A 101 22.12 4.99 -3.23
CA ARG A 101 22.97 5.31 -4.39
C ARG A 101 24.26 4.49 -4.43
N LYS A 102 24.88 4.24 -3.30
CA LYS A 102 26.11 3.45 -3.18
C LYS A 102 25.85 1.96 -3.08
N GLN A 103 24.59 1.55 -3.02
CA GLN A 103 24.19 0.15 -2.75
C GLN A 103 24.89 -0.42 -1.51
N ALA A 104 25.06 0.43 -0.48
CA ALA A 104 25.71 0.03 0.74
C ALA A 104 24.82 -0.90 1.56
N LYS A 105 25.43 -1.86 2.28
CA LYS A 105 24.68 -2.76 3.16
C LYS A 105 24.06 -1.98 4.31
N PRO A 106 22.78 -2.25 4.65
CA PRO A 106 22.15 -1.66 5.82
C PRO A 106 22.84 -2.13 7.10
N ILE A 107 22.99 -1.22 8.07
CA ILE A 107 23.66 -1.49 9.35
C ILE A 107 22.67 -1.60 10.52
N ASN A 108 21.39 -1.33 10.29
CA ASN A 108 20.34 -1.44 11.29
C ASN A 108 18.97 -1.68 10.62
N LYS A 109 17.96 -2.00 11.44
CA LYS A 109 16.59 -2.29 10.98
C LYS A 109 15.97 -1.15 10.18
N SER A 110 16.17 0.11 10.57
CA SER A 110 15.63 1.27 9.84
C SER A 110 16.20 1.38 8.42
N GLN A 111 17.48 1.13 8.26
CA GLN A 111 18.12 1.10 6.94
C GLN A 111 17.68 -0.12 6.13
N GLN A 112 17.52 -1.26 6.79
CA GLN A 112 16.98 -2.47 6.13
C GLN A 112 15.56 -2.24 5.59
N MET A 113 14.68 -1.59 6.36
CA MET A 113 13.33 -1.23 5.90
C MET A 113 13.38 -0.39 4.62
N ILE A 114 14.27 0.61 4.56
CA ILE A 114 14.42 1.48 3.39
C ILE A 114 14.92 0.69 2.17
N VAL A 115 15.91 -0.16 2.34
CA VAL A 115 16.44 -1.01 1.24
C VAL A 115 15.37 -1.97 0.74
N ASN A 116 14.63 -2.60 1.65
CA ASN A 116 13.54 -3.51 1.31
C ASN A 116 12.43 -2.80 0.51
N ASN A 117 12.01 -1.62 0.99
CA ASN A 117 10.98 -0.84 0.31
C ASN A 117 11.43 -0.42 -1.10
N TYR A 118 12.66 0.06 -1.24
CA TYR A 118 13.25 0.39 -2.54
C TYR A 118 13.28 -0.82 -3.48
N ALA A 119 13.74 -1.96 -3.02
CA ALA A 119 13.77 -3.20 -3.81
C ALA A 119 12.36 -3.68 -4.18
N THR A 120 11.40 -3.54 -3.26
CA THR A 120 10.00 -3.90 -3.50
C THR A 120 9.36 -3.01 -4.56
N ILE A 121 9.58 -1.69 -4.52
CA ILE A 121 9.06 -0.77 -5.54
C ILE A 121 9.69 -1.09 -6.92
N GLN A 122 10.99 -1.36 -6.98
CA GLN A 122 11.63 -1.77 -8.23
C GLN A 122 11.05 -3.07 -8.79
N TYR A 123 10.80 -4.06 -7.93
CA TYR A 123 10.15 -5.30 -8.32
C TYR A 123 8.74 -5.04 -8.89
N LEU A 124 7.93 -4.23 -8.21
CA LEU A 124 6.57 -3.87 -8.65
C LEU A 124 6.59 -3.16 -10.01
N VAL A 125 7.51 -2.22 -10.22
CA VAL A 125 7.65 -1.52 -11.51
C VAL A 125 8.04 -2.48 -12.63
N ALA A 126 8.91 -3.45 -12.35
CA ALA A 126 9.33 -4.45 -13.35
C ALA A 126 8.22 -5.45 -13.70
N HIS A 127 7.28 -5.73 -12.78
CA HIS A 127 6.23 -6.73 -12.94
C HIS A 127 4.82 -6.12 -13.00
N LYS A 128 4.72 -4.82 -13.28
CA LYS A 128 3.45 -4.05 -13.27
C LYS A 128 2.39 -4.57 -14.24
N ASP A 129 2.80 -5.19 -15.33
CA ASP A 129 1.92 -5.70 -16.38
C ASP A 129 1.54 -7.18 -16.15
N GLU A 130 2.09 -7.81 -15.13
CA GLU A 130 1.76 -9.18 -14.77
C GLU A 130 0.47 -9.27 -13.95
N ARG A 131 -0.22 -10.40 -14.07
CA ARG A 131 -1.45 -10.62 -13.30
C ARG A 131 -1.11 -10.76 -11.81
N PHE A 132 -1.75 -9.95 -10.98
CA PHE A 132 -1.62 -10.05 -9.54
C PHE A 132 -2.17 -11.38 -9.01
N SER A 133 -1.37 -12.11 -8.25
CA SER A 133 -1.69 -13.42 -7.70
C SER A 133 -1.34 -13.50 -6.21
N LEU A 134 -1.80 -14.54 -5.53
CA LEU A 134 -1.41 -14.78 -4.13
C LEU A 134 0.11 -14.99 -4.01
N GLU A 135 0.72 -15.68 -4.97
CA GLU A 135 2.17 -15.89 -5.00
C GLU A 135 2.91 -14.56 -5.13
N ALA A 136 2.46 -13.68 -6.04
CA ALA A 136 3.00 -12.32 -6.17
C ALA A 136 2.89 -11.53 -4.88
N LEU A 137 1.73 -11.59 -4.17
CA LEU A 137 1.54 -10.95 -2.87
C LEU A 137 2.54 -11.47 -1.83
N LEU A 138 2.70 -12.78 -1.72
CA LEU A 138 3.62 -13.37 -0.75
C LEU A 138 5.08 -13.05 -1.08
N ASN A 139 5.41 -12.94 -2.36
CA ASN A 139 6.74 -12.50 -2.77
C ASN A 139 7.00 -11.02 -2.43
N ILE A 140 6.03 -10.15 -2.64
CA ILE A 140 6.09 -8.74 -2.21
C ILE A 140 6.27 -8.66 -0.70
N HIS A 141 5.50 -9.43 0.08
CA HIS A 141 5.64 -9.50 1.53
C HIS A 141 7.03 -9.97 1.95
N ARG A 142 7.58 -10.98 1.29
CA ARG A 142 8.95 -11.46 1.55
C ARG A 142 9.99 -10.37 1.29
N LEU A 143 9.87 -9.62 0.19
CA LEU A 143 10.79 -8.54 -0.15
C LEU A 143 10.74 -7.41 0.89
N ILE A 144 9.55 -6.94 1.23
CA ILE A 144 9.39 -5.79 2.14
C ILE A 144 9.71 -6.14 3.58
N ALA A 145 9.46 -7.38 4.00
CA ALA A 145 9.66 -7.85 5.37
C ALA A 145 11.06 -8.42 5.64
N LYS A 146 11.88 -8.60 4.61
CA LYS A 146 13.20 -9.24 4.71
C LYS A 146 14.04 -8.68 5.84
N GLU A 147 14.48 -9.55 6.76
CA GLU A 147 15.36 -9.20 7.90
C GLU A 147 14.81 -8.08 8.81
N THR A 148 13.47 -7.85 8.80
CA THR A 148 12.83 -6.84 9.65
C THR A 148 11.81 -7.43 10.61
N LEU A 149 11.39 -8.68 10.42
CA LEU A 149 10.50 -9.40 11.33
C LEU A 149 11.29 -10.05 12.47
N ASN A 150 10.58 -10.35 13.57
CA ASN A 150 11.16 -11.08 14.69
C ASN A 150 11.42 -12.55 14.35
N ASP A 151 10.56 -13.15 13.53
CA ASP A 151 10.70 -14.50 13.01
C ASP A 151 10.78 -14.44 11.48
N SER A 152 11.91 -14.88 10.92
CA SER A 152 12.12 -14.90 9.47
C SER A 152 11.21 -15.90 8.74
N SER A 153 10.62 -16.88 9.44
CA SER A 153 9.66 -17.82 8.87
C SER A 153 8.34 -17.15 8.47
N ASP A 154 8.05 -15.96 9.00
CA ASP A 154 6.87 -15.17 8.65
C ASP A 154 7.05 -14.36 7.35
N GLU A 155 8.29 -14.25 6.84
CA GLU A 155 8.59 -13.53 5.60
C GLU A 155 7.95 -14.21 4.39
N GLY A 156 6.97 -13.57 3.77
CA GLY A 156 6.24 -14.13 2.63
C GLY A 156 5.29 -15.27 3.00
N ALA A 157 4.85 -15.35 4.24
CA ALA A 157 3.91 -16.36 4.72
C ALA A 157 2.57 -15.74 5.14
N LEU A 158 1.49 -16.50 5.01
CA LEU A 158 0.21 -16.18 5.64
C LEU A 158 0.23 -16.67 7.08
N ARG A 159 -0.37 -15.89 7.97
CA ARG A 159 -0.57 -16.33 9.36
C ARG A 159 -1.39 -17.62 9.42
N LYS A 160 -1.07 -18.44 10.39
CA LYS A 160 -1.74 -19.73 10.63
C LYS A 160 -2.82 -19.64 11.70
N ASP A 161 -2.89 -18.54 12.43
CA ASP A 161 -3.83 -18.30 13.52
C ASP A 161 -4.46 -16.91 13.47
N ASP A 162 -5.54 -16.71 14.20
CA ASP A 162 -6.31 -15.46 14.28
C ASP A 162 -6.04 -14.67 15.58
N LYS A 163 -4.83 -14.81 16.17
CA LYS A 163 -4.47 -14.14 17.43
C LYS A 163 -4.33 -12.62 17.29
N ILE A 164 -4.22 -12.10 16.07
CA ILE A 164 -4.15 -10.66 15.82
C ILE A 164 -5.52 -10.17 15.39
N CYS A 165 -6.08 -9.29 16.16
CA CYS A 165 -7.36 -8.64 15.92
C CYS A 165 -7.18 -7.12 15.84
N VAL A 166 -8.12 -6.45 15.22
CA VAL A 166 -8.24 -4.99 15.25
C VAL A 166 -9.09 -4.64 16.45
N MET A 167 -8.53 -3.92 17.40
CA MET A 167 -9.21 -3.45 18.60
C MET A 167 -9.50 -1.95 18.47
N ASN A 168 -10.66 -1.55 18.96
CA ASN A 168 -10.97 -0.14 19.09
C ASN A 168 -10.23 0.43 20.31
N ASP A 169 -9.29 1.35 20.10
CA ASP A 169 -8.45 1.93 21.16
C ASP A 169 -9.26 2.71 22.22
N ILE A 170 -10.50 3.12 21.89
CA ILE A 170 -11.36 3.89 22.80
C ILE A 170 -12.25 2.97 23.62
N THR A 171 -12.83 1.92 23.00
CA THR A 171 -13.81 1.05 23.66
C THR A 171 -13.20 -0.28 24.14
N GLY A 172 -12.04 -0.66 23.65
CA GLY A 172 -11.42 -1.96 23.91
C GLY A 172 -12.12 -3.14 23.23
N GLU A 173 -13.10 -2.89 22.36
CA GLU A 173 -13.84 -3.93 21.63
C GLU A 173 -13.00 -4.46 20.45
N ILE A 174 -13.05 -5.79 20.25
CA ILE A 174 -12.41 -6.52 19.16
C ILE A 174 -13.39 -6.70 18.00
#